data_d02d9fad64d20308e3fc1f55984d4f59
#
_entry.id   d02d9fad64d20308e3fc1f55984d4f59
#
_cell.length_a   1.000
_cell.length_b   1.000
_cell.length_c   1.000
_cell.angle_alpha   90.00
_cell.angle_beta   90.00
_cell.angle_gamma   90.00
#
_symmetry.space_group_name_H-M   'P 1'
#
loop_
_entity.id
_entity.type
_entity.pdbx_description
1 polymer ?
#
loop_
_entity_poly.entity_id
_entity_poly.type
_entity_poly.pdbx_seq_one_letter_code
_entity_poly.pdbx_strand_id
1 'polypeptide(L)'
;MAVHARKTAALKGRPSEFVHPADAWLTPSINHGTLARAGIKARGGGPHQSKTMMLAELTELLAAGAADRADDAILRDNLLGKPSVRARKAALYRLRQLYGVGDNQPICIVLRRLWERDPAGRPMLALLCALARDPAFRAGASAVLGAPLGERVRWPAIASAFEAQHPGRLGEKMLKSLAQNAASSWTQAGFLRGSVRKERIRAHATPACAAYAALIASVCGFGGMRLIESRWLDALDRPVEDRLALLRQAEGLGLARVRTVGDVMEIDIRGPLGRTLGVPKLVER
;
A
#
# COMPACT_ATOMS: atom_id res chain seq x y z
N MET A 1 -16.07 -31.09 -61.23
CA MET A 1 -15.70 -31.67 -59.92
C MET A 1 -15.06 -30.59 -59.08
N ALA A 2 -15.80 -30.01 -58.19
CA ALA A 2 -15.32 -28.91 -57.32
C ALA A 2 -15.05 -29.45 -55.92
N VAL A 3 -13.77 -29.34 -55.46
CA VAL A 3 -13.33 -29.76 -54.17
C VAL A 3 -13.50 -28.62 -53.17
N HIS A 4 -14.40 -28.80 -52.20
CA HIS A 4 -14.62 -27.86 -51.10
C HIS A 4 -13.47 -27.94 -50.11
N ALA A 5 -12.65 -26.88 -49.98
CA ALA A 5 -11.69 -26.69 -48.93
C ALA A 5 -12.41 -26.09 -47.71
N ARG A 6 -12.57 -26.89 -46.63
CA ARG A 6 -13.03 -26.43 -45.33
C ARG A 6 -11.89 -25.63 -44.64
N LYS A 7 -12.14 -24.33 -44.41
CA LYS A 7 -11.33 -23.50 -43.52
C LYS A 7 -11.57 -23.92 -42.07
N THR A 8 -10.61 -24.56 -41.47
CA THR A 8 -10.53 -24.74 -40.03
C THR A 8 -10.14 -23.41 -39.36
N ALA A 9 -11.09 -22.81 -38.68
CA ALA A 9 -10.85 -21.63 -37.85
C ALA A 9 -10.07 -22.09 -36.59
N ALA A 10 -8.80 -21.70 -36.49
CA ALA A 10 -7.99 -21.86 -35.32
C ALA A 10 -8.51 -20.93 -34.21
N LEU A 11 -9.09 -21.51 -33.18
CA LEU A 11 -9.38 -20.84 -31.92
C LEU A 11 -8.04 -20.38 -31.30
N LYS A 12 -7.73 -19.10 -31.41
CA LYS A 12 -6.66 -18.48 -30.63
C LYS A 12 -7.08 -18.46 -29.18
N GLY A 13 -6.65 -19.47 -28.43
CA GLY A 13 -6.69 -19.48 -26.98
C GLY A 13 -5.88 -18.29 -26.48
N ARG A 14 -6.51 -17.37 -25.73
CA ARG A 14 -5.80 -16.39 -24.91
C ARG A 14 -4.96 -17.18 -23.91
N PRO A 15 -3.67 -16.89 -23.74
CA PRO A 15 -2.92 -17.44 -22.63
C PRO A 15 -3.57 -16.93 -21.35
N SER A 16 -4.11 -17.80 -20.53
CA SER A 16 -4.42 -17.50 -19.14
C SER A 16 -3.07 -17.27 -18.47
N GLU A 17 -2.64 -16.01 -18.35
CA GLU A 17 -1.57 -15.65 -17.43
C GLU A 17 -2.04 -16.04 -16.04
N PHE A 18 -1.56 -17.18 -15.57
CA PHE A 18 -1.62 -17.55 -14.16
C PHE A 18 -0.76 -16.51 -13.41
N VAL A 19 -1.40 -15.45 -12.91
CA VAL A 19 -0.77 -14.56 -11.94
C VAL A 19 -0.37 -15.44 -10.78
N HIS A 20 0.94 -15.57 -10.54
CA HIS A 20 1.46 -16.36 -9.44
C HIS A 20 0.80 -15.83 -8.15
N PRO A 21 0.29 -16.67 -7.23
CA PRO A 21 -0.38 -16.21 -6.00
C PRO A 21 0.45 -15.21 -5.20
N ALA A 22 1.78 -15.29 -5.27
CA ALA A 22 2.70 -14.33 -4.67
C ALA A 22 2.65 -12.92 -5.30
N ASP A 23 2.15 -12.76 -6.53
CA ASP A 23 2.04 -11.46 -7.19
C ASP A 23 0.75 -10.71 -6.87
N ALA A 24 -0.19 -11.34 -6.20
CA ALA A 24 -1.46 -10.74 -5.83
C ALA A 24 -1.37 -9.93 -4.53
N TRP A 25 -2.03 -8.77 -4.51
CA TRP A 25 -2.23 -7.97 -3.29
C TRP A 25 -3.43 -8.45 -2.46
N LEU A 26 -4.33 -9.21 -3.04
CA LEU A 26 -5.57 -9.70 -2.44
C LEU A 26 -5.74 -11.18 -2.78
N THR A 27 -6.20 -11.99 -1.84
CA THR A 27 -6.59 -13.37 -2.16
C THR A 27 -7.87 -13.40 -2.98
N PRO A 28 -8.05 -14.36 -3.90
CA PRO A 28 -9.24 -14.42 -4.77
C PRO A 28 -10.55 -14.52 -4.01
N SER A 29 -10.53 -15.16 -2.83
CA SER A 29 -11.73 -15.42 -2.01
C SER A 29 -12.05 -14.29 -1.03
N ILE A 30 -11.30 -13.19 -1.02
CA ILE A 30 -11.49 -12.14 -0.01
C ILE A 30 -12.80 -11.38 -0.21
N ASN A 31 -13.54 -11.20 0.87
CA ASN A 31 -14.77 -10.41 0.85
C ASN A 31 -14.46 -8.90 0.82
N HIS A 32 -14.93 -8.22 -0.23
CA HIS A 32 -14.71 -6.77 -0.40
C HIS A 32 -15.34 -5.91 0.70
N GLY A 33 -16.43 -6.37 1.31
CA GLY A 33 -17.04 -5.69 2.46
C GLY A 33 -16.12 -5.71 3.69
N THR A 34 -15.40 -6.82 3.91
CA THR A 34 -14.39 -6.92 4.96
C THR A 34 -13.23 -5.98 4.72
N LEU A 35 -12.73 -5.89 3.48
CA LEU A 35 -11.69 -4.92 3.11
C LEU A 35 -12.15 -3.48 3.38
N ALA A 36 -13.35 -3.12 2.94
CA ALA A 36 -13.89 -1.76 3.11
C ALA A 36 -14.05 -1.39 4.60
N ARG A 37 -14.58 -2.30 5.43
CA ARG A 37 -14.68 -2.09 6.89
C ARG A 37 -13.30 -1.88 7.54
N ALA A 38 -12.29 -2.58 7.07
CA ALA A 38 -10.93 -2.40 7.57
C ALA A 38 -10.24 -1.12 7.06
N GLY A 39 -10.76 -0.49 6.00
CA GLY A 39 -10.21 0.71 5.37
C GLY A 39 -9.37 0.43 4.11
N ILE A 40 -9.42 -0.78 3.57
CA ILE A 40 -8.68 -1.17 2.36
C ILE A 40 -9.58 -1.03 1.13
N LYS A 41 -9.06 -0.46 0.05
CA LYS A 41 -9.78 -0.36 -1.23
C LYS A 41 -9.31 -1.45 -2.19
N ALA A 42 -10.23 -2.31 -2.60
CA ALA A 42 -9.96 -3.36 -3.57
C ALA A 42 -9.80 -2.80 -5.01
N ARG A 43 -10.65 -1.84 -5.38
CA ARG A 43 -10.77 -1.29 -6.73
C ARG A 43 -10.94 0.23 -6.68
N GLY A 44 -10.81 0.88 -7.84
CA GLY A 44 -11.05 2.30 -8.02
C GLY A 44 -9.78 3.07 -8.40
N GLY A 45 -9.94 4.38 -8.60
CA GLY A 45 -8.84 5.33 -8.69
C GLY A 45 -8.46 5.86 -7.31
N GLY A 46 -7.45 6.72 -7.27
CA GLY A 46 -7.00 7.33 -6.04
C GLY A 46 -6.27 8.65 -6.26
N PRO A 47 -5.79 9.28 -5.19
CA PRO A 47 -5.13 10.58 -5.24
C PRO A 47 -3.90 10.65 -6.14
N HIS A 48 -3.22 9.52 -6.39
CA HIS A 48 -2.01 9.51 -7.22
C HIS A 48 -2.25 9.91 -8.69
N GLN A 49 -3.48 9.90 -9.16
CA GLN A 49 -3.81 10.49 -10.47
C GLN A 49 -3.52 12.01 -10.53
N SER A 50 -3.49 12.70 -9.39
CA SER A 50 -3.32 14.16 -9.33
C SER A 50 -2.35 14.67 -8.26
N LYS A 51 -1.87 13.82 -7.36
CA LYS A 51 -1.00 14.20 -6.25
C LYS A 51 -0.15 13.01 -5.78
N THR A 52 0.94 13.30 -5.08
CA THR A 52 1.79 12.29 -4.42
C THR A 52 1.12 11.74 -3.15
N MET A 53 1.85 10.87 -2.41
CA MET A 53 1.39 10.36 -1.10
C MET A 53 1.29 11.44 -0.01
N MET A 54 1.70 12.68 -0.27
CA MET A 54 1.53 13.83 0.65
C MET A 54 2.12 13.57 2.05
N LEU A 55 3.34 13.00 2.11
CA LEU A 55 3.98 12.63 3.37
C LEU A 55 4.19 13.83 4.31
N ALA A 56 4.59 14.98 3.75
CA ALA A 56 4.82 16.20 4.53
C ALA A 56 3.53 16.69 5.20
N GLU A 57 2.43 16.77 4.42
CA GLU A 57 1.13 17.18 4.94
C GLU A 57 0.59 16.21 5.99
N LEU A 58 0.80 14.89 5.79
CA LEU A 58 0.44 13.88 6.80
C LEU A 58 1.25 14.07 8.09
N THR A 59 2.56 14.29 7.95
CA THR A 59 3.46 14.51 9.11
C THR A 59 3.04 15.72 9.91
N GLU A 60 2.75 16.83 9.24
CA GLU A 60 2.30 18.08 9.89
C GLU A 60 0.97 17.88 10.63
N LEU A 61 -0.01 17.23 9.99
CA LEU A 61 -1.32 16.95 10.58
C LEU A 61 -1.21 16.05 11.82
N LEU A 62 -0.40 14.98 11.75
CA LEU A 62 -0.24 14.04 12.85
C LEU A 62 0.62 14.62 13.98
N ALA A 63 1.64 15.42 13.68
CA ALA A 63 2.45 16.12 14.67
C ALA A 63 1.61 17.11 15.50
N ALA A 64 0.61 17.74 14.89
CA ALA A 64 -0.33 18.63 15.57
C ALA A 64 -1.43 17.87 16.36
N GLY A 65 -1.43 16.54 16.39
CA GLY A 65 -2.49 15.73 17.01
C GLY A 65 -3.89 15.99 16.42
N ALA A 66 -3.95 16.44 15.15
CA ALA A 66 -5.16 16.97 14.55
C ALA A 66 -5.90 15.97 13.64
N ALA A 67 -5.53 14.67 13.66
CA ALA A 67 -6.12 13.67 12.77
C ALA A 67 -7.64 13.53 12.93
N ASP A 68 -8.14 13.56 14.16
CA ASP A 68 -9.56 13.38 14.45
C ASP A 68 -10.39 14.69 14.27
N ARG A 69 -9.71 15.86 14.27
CA ARG A 69 -10.30 17.17 13.98
C ARG A 69 -9.76 17.79 12.68
N ALA A 70 -9.44 16.96 11.70
CA ALA A 70 -8.78 17.38 10.46
C ALA A 70 -9.56 18.43 9.66
N ASP A 71 -10.89 18.45 9.75
CA ASP A 71 -11.74 19.47 9.14
C ASP A 71 -11.42 20.87 9.68
N ASP A 72 -11.46 21.04 10.98
CA ASP A 72 -11.17 22.33 11.62
C ASP A 72 -9.73 22.73 11.38
N ALA A 73 -8.78 21.83 11.63
CA ALA A 73 -7.37 22.10 11.49
C ALA A 73 -6.96 22.51 10.05
N ILE A 74 -7.52 21.85 9.02
CA ILE A 74 -7.17 22.15 7.64
C ILE A 74 -8.03 23.26 7.03
N LEU A 75 -9.35 23.23 7.26
CA LEU A 75 -10.25 24.16 6.59
C LEU A 75 -10.33 25.53 7.29
N ARG A 76 -10.38 25.55 8.63
CA ARG A 76 -10.48 26.79 9.42
C ARG A 76 -9.12 27.35 9.77
N ASP A 77 -8.30 26.55 10.48
CA ASP A 77 -7.00 26.98 11.02
C ASP A 77 -5.90 27.04 9.95
N ASN A 78 -6.14 26.46 8.76
CA ASN A 78 -5.19 26.37 7.65
C ASN A 78 -3.83 25.78 8.08
N LEU A 79 -3.84 24.75 8.93
CA LEU A 79 -2.65 24.09 9.46
C LEU A 79 -1.60 23.76 8.37
N LEU A 80 -2.05 23.38 7.18
CA LEU A 80 -1.19 23.01 6.05
C LEU A 80 -0.75 24.21 5.18
N GLY A 81 -0.98 25.44 5.60
CA GLY A 81 -0.54 26.66 4.89
C GLY A 81 -1.04 26.77 3.44
N LYS A 82 -2.21 26.21 3.10
CA LYS A 82 -2.70 26.22 1.71
C LYS A 82 -3.25 27.61 1.32
N PRO A 83 -2.96 28.11 0.10
CA PRO A 83 -3.24 29.50 -0.28
C PRO A 83 -4.75 29.81 -0.46
N SER A 84 -5.60 28.82 -0.63
CA SER A 84 -7.04 29.06 -0.86
C SER A 84 -7.92 28.00 -0.19
N VAL A 85 -9.19 28.31 0.03
CA VAL A 85 -10.20 27.38 0.55
C VAL A 85 -10.32 26.15 -0.36
N ARG A 86 -10.26 26.34 -1.68
CA ARG A 86 -10.28 25.23 -2.65
C ARG A 86 -9.07 24.30 -2.46
N ALA A 87 -7.88 24.85 -2.26
CA ALA A 87 -6.67 24.06 -2.01
C ALA A 87 -6.73 23.33 -0.67
N ARG A 88 -7.27 23.95 0.40
CA ARG A 88 -7.52 23.32 1.70
C ARG A 88 -8.49 22.14 1.58
N LYS A 89 -9.63 22.33 0.93
CA LYS A 89 -10.62 21.26 0.67
C LYS A 89 -10.01 20.10 -0.12
N ALA A 90 -9.22 20.41 -1.16
CA ALA A 90 -8.55 19.40 -1.97
C ALA A 90 -7.48 18.61 -1.18
N ALA A 91 -6.73 19.27 -0.29
CA ALA A 91 -5.75 18.62 0.57
C ALA A 91 -6.43 17.67 1.58
N LEU A 92 -7.46 18.15 2.28
CA LEU A 92 -8.27 17.35 3.22
C LEU A 92 -8.87 16.12 2.53
N TYR A 93 -9.50 16.29 1.37
CA TYR A 93 -10.07 15.19 0.59
C TYR A 93 -9.03 14.12 0.28
N ARG A 94 -7.83 14.51 -0.20
CA ARG A 94 -6.76 13.56 -0.54
C ARG A 94 -6.19 12.86 0.69
N LEU A 95 -5.95 13.56 1.80
CA LEU A 95 -5.51 12.96 3.05
C LEU A 95 -6.53 11.96 3.60
N ARG A 96 -7.83 12.24 3.49
CA ARG A 96 -8.90 11.28 3.81
C ARG A 96 -8.83 10.05 2.92
N GLN A 97 -8.67 10.25 1.62
CA GLN A 97 -8.58 9.12 0.68
C GLN A 97 -7.36 8.24 0.95
N LEU A 98 -6.19 8.82 1.25
CA LEU A 98 -4.93 8.09 1.46
C LEU A 98 -4.80 7.50 2.86
N TYR A 99 -5.25 8.20 3.90
CA TYR A 99 -4.91 7.88 5.29
C TYR A 99 -6.12 7.77 6.21
N GLY A 100 -7.33 8.01 5.71
CA GLY A 100 -8.54 7.96 6.52
C GLY A 100 -8.51 8.94 7.70
N VAL A 101 -7.98 10.14 7.49
CA VAL A 101 -8.00 11.16 8.55
C VAL A 101 -9.46 11.53 8.85
N GLY A 102 -9.83 11.55 10.13
CA GLY A 102 -11.20 11.67 10.57
C GLY A 102 -12.02 10.37 10.50
N ASP A 103 -11.48 9.28 9.90
CA ASP A 103 -12.14 7.99 9.83
C ASP A 103 -11.73 7.07 10.99
N ASN A 104 -12.65 6.18 11.38
CA ASN A 104 -12.41 5.17 12.43
C ASN A 104 -12.18 3.75 11.86
N GLN A 105 -11.60 3.67 10.68
CA GLN A 105 -11.27 2.39 10.05
C GLN A 105 -10.01 1.79 10.69
N PRO A 106 -9.99 0.47 11.00
CA PRO A 106 -8.93 -0.17 11.75
C PRO A 106 -7.51 0.12 11.27
N ILE A 107 -7.23 -0.04 9.97
CA ILE A 107 -5.87 0.22 9.46
C ILE A 107 -5.43 1.69 9.62
N CYS A 108 -6.37 2.64 9.55
CA CYS A 108 -6.09 4.06 9.70
C CYS A 108 -5.80 4.42 11.17
N ILE A 109 -6.54 3.82 12.11
CA ILE A 109 -6.27 3.98 13.55
C ILE A 109 -4.89 3.39 13.88
N VAL A 110 -4.59 2.17 13.40
CA VAL A 110 -3.29 1.53 13.62
C VAL A 110 -2.14 2.36 13.05
N LEU A 111 -2.29 2.91 11.84
CA LEU A 111 -1.31 3.85 11.28
C LEU A 111 -0.99 4.98 12.27
N ARG A 112 -2.01 5.68 12.78
CA ARG A 112 -1.83 6.81 13.71
C ARG A 112 -1.13 6.40 15.00
N ARG A 113 -1.51 5.26 15.59
CA ARG A 113 -0.88 4.73 16.82
C ARG A 113 0.58 4.31 16.61
N LEU A 114 0.90 3.68 15.49
CA LEU A 114 2.28 3.33 15.14
C LEU A 114 3.11 4.55 14.79
N TRP A 115 2.52 5.56 14.16
CA TRP A 115 3.19 6.82 13.81
C TRP A 115 3.82 7.53 14.99
N GLU A 116 3.13 7.53 16.13
CA GLU A 116 3.60 8.12 17.38
C GLU A 116 4.77 7.32 17.98
N ARG A 117 4.72 5.98 17.87
CA ARG A 117 5.66 5.05 18.50
C ARG A 117 6.91 4.77 17.67
N ASP A 118 6.86 4.96 16.36
CA ASP A 118 7.92 4.60 15.43
C ASP A 118 8.23 5.75 14.45
N PRO A 119 8.95 6.78 14.89
CA PRO A 119 9.33 7.90 14.03
C PRO A 119 10.16 7.48 12.81
N ALA A 120 11.03 6.46 12.95
CA ALA A 120 11.89 5.98 11.89
C ALA A 120 11.11 5.26 10.78
N GLY A 121 10.01 4.58 11.13
CA GLY A 121 9.14 3.85 10.19
C GLY A 121 8.10 4.72 9.49
N ARG A 122 7.92 5.98 9.85
CA ARG A 122 6.84 6.86 9.31
C ARG A 122 6.71 6.86 7.79
N PRO A 123 7.80 6.99 6.99
CA PRO A 123 7.68 6.97 5.54
C PRO A 123 7.13 5.64 5.00
N MET A 124 7.57 4.51 5.56
CA MET A 124 7.11 3.18 5.20
C MET A 124 5.67 2.93 5.65
N LEU A 125 5.30 3.33 6.86
CA LEU A 125 3.92 3.24 7.36
C LEU A 125 2.96 4.03 6.46
N ALA A 126 3.33 5.25 6.05
CA ALA A 126 2.54 6.05 5.11
C ALA A 126 2.41 5.37 3.74
N LEU A 127 3.50 4.80 3.21
CA LEU A 127 3.48 4.07 1.95
C LEU A 127 2.52 2.89 2.00
N LEU A 128 2.62 2.04 3.04
CA LEU A 128 1.78 0.85 3.20
C LEU A 128 0.29 1.23 3.27
N CYS A 129 -0.05 2.29 4.01
CA CYS A 129 -1.42 2.80 4.05
C CYS A 129 -1.88 3.33 2.68
N ALA A 130 -1.04 4.10 1.99
CA ALA A 130 -1.35 4.61 0.66
C ALA A 130 -1.55 3.47 -0.35
N LEU A 131 -0.73 2.42 -0.32
CA LEU A 131 -0.90 1.22 -1.15
C LEU A 131 -2.23 0.50 -0.83
N ALA A 132 -2.62 0.43 0.44
CA ALA A 132 -3.89 -0.18 0.83
C ALA A 132 -5.12 0.61 0.36
N ARG A 133 -5.00 1.94 0.27
CA ARG A 133 -6.13 2.84 0.01
C ARG A 133 -6.17 3.44 -1.39
N ASP A 134 -5.10 3.28 -2.18
CA ASP A 134 -5.06 3.75 -3.58
C ASP A 134 -4.70 2.59 -4.54
N PRO A 135 -5.71 1.89 -5.08
CA PRO A 135 -5.50 0.80 -6.03
C PRO A 135 -4.71 1.20 -7.28
N ALA A 136 -4.85 2.44 -7.74
CA ALA A 136 -4.11 2.93 -8.90
C ALA A 136 -2.60 3.07 -8.59
N PHE A 137 -2.26 3.52 -7.39
CA PHE A 137 -0.87 3.56 -6.91
C PHE A 137 -0.30 2.14 -6.75
N ARG A 138 -1.08 1.25 -6.15
CA ARG A 138 -0.71 -0.15 -5.93
C ARG A 138 -0.44 -0.91 -7.24
N ALA A 139 -1.21 -0.64 -8.30
CA ALA A 139 -1.04 -1.28 -9.61
C ALA A 139 0.34 -1.03 -10.25
N GLY A 140 0.95 0.13 -10.00
CA GLY A 140 2.30 0.45 -10.51
C GLY A 140 3.45 -0.04 -9.64
N ALA A 141 3.18 -0.68 -8.49
CA ALA A 141 4.19 -1.00 -7.48
C ALA A 141 5.25 -2.01 -7.97
N SER A 142 4.87 -2.96 -8.83
CA SER A 142 5.79 -3.99 -9.36
C SER A 142 6.99 -3.39 -10.10
N ALA A 143 6.83 -2.24 -10.75
CA ALA A 143 7.92 -1.56 -11.46
C ALA A 143 9.01 -1.02 -10.51
N VAL A 144 8.67 -0.75 -9.24
CA VAL A 144 9.63 -0.27 -8.24
C VAL A 144 10.17 -1.41 -7.40
N LEU A 145 9.29 -2.29 -6.92
CA LEU A 145 9.67 -3.43 -6.08
C LEU A 145 10.53 -4.46 -6.83
N GLY A 146 10.29 -4.65 -8.14
CA GLY A 146 11.07 -5.56 -8.98
C GLY A 146 12.35 -4.95 -9.56
N ALA A 147 12.60 -3.63 -9.39
CA ALA A 147 13.79 -3.00 -9.91
C ALA A 147 15.01 -3.34 -9.04
N PRO A 148 16.16 -3.76 -9.62
CA PRO A 148 17.40 -3.96 -8.90
C PRO A 148 17.90 -2.70 -8.19
N LEU A 149 18.57 -2.86 -7.05
CA LEU A 149 19.19 -1.75 -6.33
C LEU A 149 20.28 -1.09 -7.22
N GLY A 150 20.34 0.24 -7.20
CA GLY A 150 21.24 1.03 -8.04
C GLY A 150 20.69 1.32 -9.44
N GLU A 151 19.66 0.60 -9.89
CA GLU A 151 19.10 0.84 -11.21
C GLU A 151 18.16 2.05 -11.25
N ARG A 152 18.05 2.60 -12.46
CA ARG A 152 17.20 3.77 -12.71
C ARG A 152 15.75 3.35 -12.96
N VAL A 153 14.85 3.78 -12.09
CA VAL A 153 13.40 3.62 -12.28
C VAL A 153 12.82 4.83 -13.00
N ARG A 154 12.29 4.62 -14.21
CA ARG A 154 11.66 5.66 -15.02
C ARG A 154 10.14 5.59 -14.89
N TRP A 155 9.46 6.74 -14.93
CA TRP A 155 8.01 6.78 -14.86
C TRP A 155 7.30 5.94 -15.95
N PRO A 156 7.81 5.76 -17.18
CA PRO A 156 7.16 4.87 -18.15
C PRO A 156 7.07 3.41 -17.69
N ALA A 157 8.04 2.89 -16.92
CA ALA A 157 7.95 1.54 -16.37
C ALA A 157 6.77 1.41 -15.38
N ILE A 158 6.55 2.44 -14.54
CA ILE A 158 5.40 2.48 -13.62
C ILE A 158 4.08 2.59 -14.41
N ALA A 159 4.06 3.40 -15.48
CA ALA A 159 2.92 3.53 -16.36
C ALA A 159 2.57 2.21 -17.03
N SER A 160 3.58 1.50 -17.58
CA SER A 160 3.39 0.19 -18.20
C SER A 160 2.89 -0.87 -17.21
N ALA A 161 3.38 -0.87 -15.97
CA ALA A 161 2.90 -1.78 -14.94
C ALA A 161 1.41 -1.52 -14.58
N PHE A 162 0.99 -0.25 -14.55
CA PHE A 162 -0.43 0.09 -14.38
C PHE A 162 -1.25 -0.35 -15.58
N GLU A 163 -0.80 -0.04 -16.80
CA GLU A 163 -1.52 -0.36 -18.05
C GLU A 163 -1.69 -1.87 -18.23
N ALA A 164 -0.70 -2.66 -17.85
CA ALA A 164 -0.78 -4.13 -17.88
C ALA A 164 -1.93 -4.67 -17.01
N GLN A 165 -2.23 -4.03 -15.87
CA GLN A 165 -3.32 -4.43 -14.97
C GLN A 165 -4.67 -3.79 -15.34
N HIS A 166 -4.65 -2.65 -16.03
CA HIS A 166 -5.84 -1.84 -16.33
C HIS A 166 -5.78 -1.27 -17.76
N PRO A 167 -5.79 -2.13 -18.80
CA PRO A 167 -5.62 -1.69 -20.18
C PRO A 167 -6.66 -0.65 -20.61
N GLY A 168 -6.20 0.46 -21.21
CA GLY A 168 -7.04 1.50 -21.77
C GLY A 168 -7.88 2.31 -20.76
N ARG A 169 -7.62 2.14 -19.45
CA ARG A 169 -8.43 2.78 -18.39
C ARG A 169 -8.15 4.28 -18.24
N LEU A 170 -6.93 4.71 -18.55
CA LEU A 170 -6.50 6.10 -18.42
C LEU A 170 -5.94 6.60 -19.75
N GLY A 171 -6.29 7.84 -20.13
CA GLY A 171 -5.62 8.50 -21.24
C GLY A 171 -4.15 8.81 -20.92
N GLU A 172 -3.32 8.97 -21.95
CA GLU A 172 -1.86 9.12 -21.85
C GLU A 172 -1.42 10.19 -20.85
N LYS A 173 -2.04 11.38 -20.88
CA LYS A 173 -1.75 12.48 -19.94
C LYS A 173 -2.00 12.10 -18.49
N MET A 174 -3.10 11.40 -18.22
CA MET A 174 -3.46 10.96 -16.86
C MET A 174 -2.53 9.83 -16.39
N LEU A 175 -2.20 8.90 -17.27
CA LEU A 175 -1.27 7.81 -17.01
C LEU A 175 0.13 8.33 -16.68
N LYS A 176 0.62 9.31 -17.44
CA LYS A 176 1.89 9.99 -17.15
C LYS A 176 1.86 10.70 -15.80
N SER A 177 0.78 11.43 -15.50
CA SER A 177 0.62 12.12 -14.20
C SER A 177 0.61 11.12 -13.03
N LEU A 178 -0.16 10.03 -13.14
CA LEU A 178 -0.19 8.95 -12.17
C LEU A 178 1.22 8.38 -11.91
N ALA A 179 1.93 8.02 -12.98
CA ALA A 179 3.25 7.38 -12.87
C ALA A 179 4.31 8.33 -12.28
N GLN A 180 4.27 9.62 -12.62
CA GLN A 180 5.17 10.63 -12.04
C GLN A 180 4.88 10.90 -10.56
N ASN A 181 3.61 10.98 -10.18
CA ASN A 181 3.20 11.11 -8.77
C ASN A 181 3.58 9.86 -7.96
N ALA A 182 3.36 8.66 -8.53
CA ALA A 182 3.79 7.40 -7.93
C ALA A 182 5.30 7.38 -7.72
N ALA A 183 6.12 7.69 -8.73
CA ALA A 183 7.57 7.75 -8.61
C ALA A 183 8.02 8.73 -7.52
N SER A 184 7.34 9.88 -7.38
CA SER A 184 7.63 10.83 -6.30
C SER A 184 7.24 10.30 -4.92
N SER A 185 6.16 9.54 -4.83
CA SER A 185 5.72 8.88 -3.58
C SER A 185 6.70 7.80 -3.14
N TRP A 186 7.19 6.97 -4.06
CA TRP A 186 8.25 6.01 -3.78
C TRP A 186 9.56 6.68 -3.33
N THR A 187 9.85 7.91 -3.84
CA THR A 187 10.98 8.72 -3.35
C THR A 187 10.73 9.19 -1.90
N GLN A 188 9.53 9.69 -1.60
CA GLN A 188 9.16 10.11 -0.23
C GLN A 188 9.23 8.94 0.77
N ALA A 189 8.94 7.73 0.31
CA ALA A 189 9.01 6.51 1.13
C ALA A 189 10.42 5.91 1.24
N GLY A 190 11.43 6.49 0.58
CA GLY A 190 12.82 6.05 0.67
C GLY A 190 13.18 4.86 -0.22
N PHE A 191 12.37 4.52 -1.24
CA PHE A 191 12.69 3.48 -2.23
C PHE A 191 13.47 4.02 -3.41
N LEU A 192 13.31 5.29 -3.71
CA LEU A 192 13.97 5.96 -4.82
C LEU A 192 14.73 7.19 -4.32
N ARG A 193 15.90 7.45 -4.90
CA ARG A 193 16.72 8.65 -4.66
C ARG A 193 16.80 9.49 -5.92
N GLY A 194 16.79 10.80 -5.77
CA GLY A 194 16.91 11.77 -6.86
C GLY A 194 15.59 12.40 -7.29
N SER A 195 15.66 13.57 -7.93
CA SER A 195 14.48 14.33 -8.41
C SER A 195 14.05 13.90 -9.81
N VAL A 196 14.90 14.11 -10.80
CA VAL A 196 14.63 13.76 -12.22
C VAL A 196 15.13 12.36 -12.55
N ARG A 197 16.34 12.02 -12.13
CA ARG A 197 16.92 10.68 -12.28
C ARG A 197 16.70 9.93 -10.97
N LYS A 198 15.71 9.06 -10.97
CA LYS A 198 15.35 8.29 -9.78
C LYS A 198 16.06 6.94 -9.81
N GLU A 199 16.92 6.72 -8.83
CA GLU A 199 17.69 5.50 -8.63
C GLU A 199 17.05 4.66 -7.51
N ARG A 200 16.98 3.36 -7.70
CA ARG A 200 16.47 2.40 -6.72
C ARG A 200 17.42 2.27 -5.55
N ILE A 201 16.98 2.58 -4.36
CA ILE A 201 17.72 2.40 -3.11
C ILE A 201 16.92 1.51 -2.16
N ARG A 202 17.60 0.89 -1.19
CA ARG A 202 16.92 0.07 -0.18
C ARG A 202 16.15 0.94 0.80
N ALA A 203 14.87 0.64 0.95
CA ALA A 203 14.04 1.37 1.90
C ALA A 203 14.31 0.94 3.36
N HIS A 204 14.00 1.81 4.30
CA HIS A 204 14.10 1.51 5.73
C HIS A 204 12.80 0.91 6.23
N ALA A 205 12.87 -0.32 6.78
CA ALA A 205 11.75 -1.01 7.41
C ALA A 205 12.05 -1.29 8.89
N THR A 206 11.05 -1.11 9.74
CA THR A 206 11.10 -1.36 11.17
C THR A 206 10.20 -2.53 11.56
N PRO A 207 10.31 -3.08 12.79
CA PRO A 207 9.36 -4.07 13.29
C PRO A 207 7.90 -3.60 13.28
N ALA A 208 7.65 -2.31 13.56
CA ALA A 208 6.31 -1.73 13.49
C ALA A 208 5.77 -1.70 12.05
N CYS A 209 6.62 -1.40 11.06
CA CYS A 209 6.27 -1.50 9.64
C CYS A 209 5.91 -2.93 9.24
N ALA A 210 6.66 -3.93 9.75
CA ALA A 210 6.38 -5.34 9.49
C ALA A 210 5.04 -5.77 10.09
N ALA A 211 4.74 -5.39 11.33
CA ALA A 211 3.44 -5.65 11.96
C ALA A 211 2.29 -4.98 11.19
N TYR A 212 2.48 -3.76 10.71
CA TYR A 212 1.46 -3.05 9.93
C TYR A 212 1.23 -3.69 8.56
N ALA A 213 2.29 -4.06 7.84
CA ALA A 213 2.20 -4.79 6.58
C ALA A 213 1.50 -6.15 6.78
N ALA A 214 1.83 -6.88 7.85
CA ALA A 214 1.22 -8.15 8.21
C ALA A 214 -0.27 -8.01 8.58
N LEU A 215 -0.67 -6.92 9.27
CA LEU A 215 -2.08 -6.61 9.49
C LEU A 215 -2.82 -6.46 8.17
N ILE A 216 -2.31 -5.65 7.25
CA ILE A 216 -2.93 -5.42 5.95
C ILE A 216 -3.01 -6.74 5.17
N ALA A 217 -1.92 -7.52 5.13
CA ALA A 217 -1.89 -8.84 4.48
C ALA A 217 -2.94 -9.80 5.06
N SER A 218 -3.05 -9.88 6.39
CA SER A 218 -4.05 -10.68 7.10
C SER A 218 -5.48 -10.27 6.74
N VAL A 219 -5.76 -8.97 6.66
CA VAL A 219 -7.07 -8.45 6.21
C VAL A 219 -7.33 -8.79 4.74
N CYS A 220 -6.28 -8.86 3.92
CA CYS A 220 -6.36 -9.25 2.51
C CYS A 220 -6.44 -10.78 2.30
N GLY A 221 -6.54 -11.58 3.38
CA GLY A 221 -6.77 -13.02 3.34
C GLY A 221 -5.51 -13.88 3.35
N PHE A 222 -4.32 -13.30 3.56
CA PHE A 222 -3.09 -14.07 3.70
C PHE A 222 -2.89 -14.55 5.15
N GLY A 223 -2.29 -15.75 5.30
CA GLY A 223 -1.94 -16.36 6.59
C GLY A 223 -0.70 -17.26 6.46
N GLY A 224 -0.07 -17.60 7.59
CA GLY A 224 1.12 -18.46 7.63
C GLY A 224 2.25 -17.95 6.74
N MET A 225 2.96 -18.86 6.06
CA MET A 225 4.04 -18.51 5.14
C MET A 225 3.57 -17.62 3.98
N ARG A 226 2.35 -17.83 3.46
CA ARG A 226 1.79 -16.98 2.39
C ARG A 226 1.66 -15.51 2.80
N LEU A 227 1.50 -15.23 4.09
CA LEU A 227 1.53 -13.86 4.61
C LEU A 227 2.93 -13.26 4.46
N ILE A 228 3.98 -14.00 4.86
CA ILE A 228 5.39 -13.57 4.75
C ILE A 228 5.79 -13.32 3.30
N GLU A 229 5.32 -14.15 2.39
CA GLU A 229 5.62 -14.10 0.96
C GLU A 229 4.73 -13.10 0.18
N SER A 230 3.69 -12.54 0.85
CA SER A 230 2.75 -11.62 0.19
C SER A 230 3.42 -10.33 -0.30
N ARG A 231 2.82 -9.70 -1.30
CA ARG A 231 3.26 -8.38 -1.79
C ARG A 231 3.25 -7.31 -0.69
N TRP A 232 2.44 -7.47 0.35
CA TRP A 232 2.42 -6.56 1.50
C TRP A 232 3.72 -6.61 2.29
N LEU A 233 4.26 -7.80 2.54
CA LEU A 233 5.55 -7.99 3.21
C LEU A 233 6.72 -7.73 2.24
N ASP A 234 6.55 -7.98 0.94
CA ASP A 234 7.52 -7.62 -0.09
C ASP A 234 7.78 -6.09 -0.13
N ALA A 235 6.73 -5.30 0.12
CA ALA A 235 6.84 -3.85 0.26
C ALA A 235 7.71 -3.37 1.44
N LEU A 236 8.19 -4.25 2.31
CA LEU A 236 9.21 -3.93 3.31
C LEU A 236 10.63 -3.84 2.72
N ASP A 237 10.80 -4.22 1.45
CA ASP A 237 12.08 -4.21 0.75
C ASP A 237 13.16 -5.08 1.42
N ARG A 238 12.75 -6.27 1.86
CA ARG A 238 13.60 -7.24 2.55
C ARG A 238 13.43 -8.65 1.98
N PRO A 239 14.48 -9.50 2.01
CA PRO A 239 14.35 -10.94 1.80
C PRO A 239 13.34 -11.57 2.78
N VAL A 240 12.83 -12.75 2.44
CA VAL A 240 11.80 -13.45 3.22
C VAL A 240 12.25 -13.71 4.67
N GLU A 241 13.51 -14.09 4.85
CA GLU A 241 14.12 -14.36 6.16
C GLU A 241 14.13 -13.12 7.04
N ASP A 242 14.49 -11.96 6.46
CA ASP A 242 14.52 -10.68 7.17
C ASP A 242 13.10 -10.19 7.51
N ARG A 243 12.10 -10.48 6.67
CA ARG A 243 10.69 -10.16 6.95
C ARG A 243 10.21 -10.92 8.18
N LEU A 244 10.56 -12.21 8.28
CA LEU A 244 10.25 -13.03 9.45
C LEU A 244 11.00 -12.52 10.69
N ALA A 245 12.28 -12.15 10.56
CA ALA A 245 13.06 -11.58 11.66
C ALA A 245 12.43 -10.28 12.17
N LEU A 246 11.98 -9.38 11.30
CA LEU A 246 11.25 -8.16 11.67
C LEU A 246 9.94 -8.46 12.41
N LEU A 247 9.19 -9.49 11.98
CA LEU A 247 7.96 -9.89 12.67
C LEU A 247 8.22 -10.49 14.06
N ARG A 248 9.31 -11.25 14.24
CA ARG A 248 9.75 -11.73 15.58
C ARG A 248 10.19 -10.57 16.47
N GLN A 249 10.86 -9.56 15.91
CA GLN A 249 11.14 -8.33 16.67
C GLN A 249 9.86 -7.58 17.05
N ALA A 250 8.87 -7.53 16.15
CA ALA A 250 7.56 -6.95 16.43
C ALA A 250 6.81 -7.73 17.54
N GLU A 251 7.01 -9.04 17.67
CA GLU A 251 6.49 -9.85 18.77
C GLU A 251 7.07 -9.39 20.12
N GLY A 252 8.36 -9.11 20.20
CA GLY A 252 9.00 -8.52 21.38
C GLY A 252 8.42 -7.16 21.80
N LEU A 253 7.81 -6.44 20.84
CA LEU A 253 7.08 -5.19 21.08
C LEU A 253 5.58 -5.39 21.38
N GLY A 254 5.10 -6.64 21.43
CA GLY A 254 3.69 -6.97 21.62
C GLY A 254 2.81 -6.66 20.40
N LEU A 255 3.40 -6.46 19.21
CA LEU A 255 2.67 -6.10 17.98
C LEU A 255 2.32 -7.29 17.10
N ALA A 256 2.90 -8.45 17.38
CA ALA A 256 2.68 -9.70 16.65
C ALA A 256 2.76 -10.89 17.59
N ARG A 257 2.34 -12.06 17.12
CA ARG A 257 2.66 -13.36 17.70
C ARG A 257 2.98 -14.32 16.57
N VAL A 258 4.16 -14.95 16.63
CA VAL A 258 4.65 -15.88 15.61
C VAL A 258 4.90 -17.22 16.30
N ARG A 259 4.18 -18.26 15.89
CA ARG A 259 4.34 -19.63 16.39
C ARG A 259 4.71 -20.55 15.24
N THR A 260 5.62 -21.49 15.49
CA THR A 260 5.96 -22.54 14.53
C THR A 260 5.82 -23.88 15.25
N VAL A 261 5.04 -24.77 14.67
CA VAL A 261 4.84 -26.14 15.15
C VAL A 261 5.06 -27.08 13.96
N GLY A 262 6.20 -27.79 13.94
CA GLY A 262 6.65 -28.51 12.77
C GLY A 262 6.77 -27.58 11.55
N ASP A 263 6.15 -27.94 10.43
CA ASP A 263 6.15 -27.15 9.20
C ASP A 263 5.03 -26.09 9.14
N VAL A 264 4.20 -25.99 10.19
CA VAL A 264 3.07 -25.06 10.24
C VAL A 264 3.49 -23.78 10.96
N MET A 265 3.33 -22.65 10.26
CA MET A 265 3.54 -21.33 10.84
C MET A 265 2.21 -20.63 11.06
N GLU A 266 1.95 -20.20 12.29
CA GLU A 266 0.82 -19.36 12.69
C GLU A 266 1.30 -17.96 13.03
N ILE A 267 0.64 -16.94 12.43
CA ILE A 267 0.95 -15.54 12.67
C ILE A 267 -0.34 -14.84 13.09
N ASP A 268 -0.44 -14.48 14.37
CA ASP A 268 -1.50 -13.63 14.90
C ASP A 268 -1.01 -12.18 14.99
N ILE A 269 -1.67 -11.30 14.27
CA ILE A 269 -1.39 -9.87 14.24
C ILE A 269 -2.50 -9.08 14.91
N ARG A 270 -3.77 -9.43 14.67
CA ARG A 270 -4.91 -8.62 15.10
C ARG A 270 -5.02 -8.54 16.61
N GLY A 271 -4.91 -9.68 17.28
CA GLY A 271 -4.98 -9.75 18.73
C GLY A 271 -3.89 -8.93 19.43
N PRO A 272 -2.59 -9.16 19.15
CA PRO A 272 -1.51 -8.38 19.73
C PRO A 272 -1.61 -6.88 19.43
N LEU A 273 -1.76 -6.48 18.16
CA LEU A 273 -1.92 -5.07 17.78
C LEU A 273 -3.12 -4.41 18.47
N GLY A 274 -4.26 -5.09 18.48
CA GLY A 274 -5.49 -4.55 19.07
C GLY A 274 -5.31 -4.23 20.56
N ARG A 275 -4.70 -5.14 21.31
CA ARG A 275 -4.40 -4.93 22.74
C ARG A 275 -3.34 -3.86 22.97
N THR A 276 -2.19 -3.97 22.28
CA THR A 276 -1.04 -3.09 22.48
C THR A 276 -1.32 -1.65 22.08
N LEU A 277 -2.12 -1.44 21.03
CA LEU A 277 -2.43 -0.11 20.50
C LEU A 277 -3.79 0.44 20.99
N GLY A 278 -4.56 -0.33 21.74
CA GLY A 278 -5.90 0.07 22.18
C GLY A 278 -6.89 0.20 21.01
N VAL A 279 -6.90 -0.78 20.10
CA VAL A 279 -7.79 -0.80 18.91
C VAL A 279 -8.74 -2.01 19.01
N PRO A 280 -9.84 -1.96 19.78
CA PRO A 280 -10.75 -3.09 20.01
C PRO A 280 -11.31 -3.68 18.72
N LYS A 281 -11.61 -2.84 17.72
CA LYS A 281 -12.13 -3.26 16.39
C LYS A 281 -11.25 -4.27 15.64
N LEU A 282 -9.99 -4.46 16.04
CA LEU A 282 -9.12 -5.51 15.47
C LEU A 282 -9.38 -6.86 16.12
N VAL A 283 -9.85 -6.89 17.34
CA VAL A 283 -10.06 -8.10 18.15
C VAL A 283 -11.47 -8.65 17.98
N GLU A 284 -12.44 -7.78 17.76
CA GLU A 284 -13.82 -8.15 17.46
C GLU A 284 -13.90 -8.88 16.11
N ARG A 285 -14.59 -10.05 16.10
CA ARG A 285 -14.74 -10.91 14.90
C ARG A 285 -15.84 -10.43 13.97
#